data_e8b2b336aace85ceb07bb074cd0404fb
#
_entry.id   e8b2b336aace85ceb07bb074cd0404fb
#
_cell.length_a   1.000
_cell.length_b   1.000
_cell.length_c   1.000
_cell.angle_alpha   90.00
_cell.angle_beta   90.00
_cell.angle_gamma   90.00
#
_symmetry.space_group_name_H-M   'P 1'
#
loop_
_entity.id
_entity.type
_entity.pdbx_description
1 polymer ?
#
loop_
_entity_poly.entity_id
_entity_poly.type
_entity_poly.pdbx_seq_one_letter_code
_entity_poly.pdbx_strand_id
1 'polypeptide(L)'
;MSRFGEVMNNVIIGSRKGAELYNRVFVVSAYSGITNLLLEDKKTGEPGVYGHIARDNKNWPEALEKVRERMLEYNRSFEGIGLNVADADRFVNERIDAVRECLKYITFLRSAGHSRASEYLPSTREFLAALGEAHSAYNYVEIL
;
A
#
# COMPACT_ATOMS: atom_id res chain seq x y z
N MET A 1 15.93 -4.23 8.28
CA MET A 1 16.26 -3.62 6.98
C MET A 1 15.99 -4.64 5.90
N SER A 2 15.20 -4.32 4.91
CA SER A 2 14.86 -5.28 3.86
C SER A 2 16.13 -5.57 3.04
N ARG A 3 16.30 -6.81 2.61
CA ARG A 3 17.36 -7.20 1.65
C ARG A 3 17.09 -6.66 0.23
N PHE A 4 16.32 -5.57 0.14
CA PHE A 4 15.84 -5.02 -1.13
C PHE A 4 17.00 -4.61 -2.04
N GLY A 5 18.00 -3.88 -1.52
CA GLY A 5 19.17 -3.49 -2.29
C GLY A 5 20.00 -4.68 -2.80
N GLU A 6 20.13 -5.73 -2.00
CA GLU A 6 20.80 -6.97 -2.44
C GLU A 6 20.01 -7.68 -3.54
N VAL A 7 18.68 -7.74 -3.41
CA VAL A 7 17.81 -8.34 -4.43
C VAL A 7 17.85 -7.53 -5.71
N MET A 8 17.78 -6.20 -5.62
CA MET A 8 17.89 -5.32 -6.77
C MET A 8 19.21 -5.56 -7.51
N ASN A 9 20.33 -5.47 -6.82
CA ASN A 9 21.65 -5.57 -7.46
C ASN A 9 21.97 -6.98 -7.95
N ASN A 10 21.66 -8.02 -7.19
CA ASN A 10 22.12 -9.38 -7.48
C ASN A 10 21.09 -10.20 -8.31
N VAL A 11 19.81 -9.90 -8.20
CA VAL A 11 18.73 -10.69 -8.83
C VAL A 11 18.07 -9.88 -9.95
N ILE A 12 17.68 -8.65 -9.70
CA ILE A 12 16.92 -7.83 -10.65
C ILE A 12 17.85 -7.27 -11.73
N ILE A 13 18.86 -6.54 -11.35
CA ILE A 13 19.85 -5.97 -12.28
C ILE A 13 20.85 -7.06 -12.69
N GLY A 14 21.59 -7.60 -11.73
CA GLY A 14 22.64 -8.59 -11.96
C GLY A 14 23.66 -8.11 -12.98
N SER A 15 23.97 -8.97 -13.95
CA SER A 15 24.85 -8.65 -15.08
C SER A 15 24.10 -8.13 -16.33
N ARG A 16 22.79 -7.93 -16.24
CA ARG A 16 21.94 -7.56 -17.39
C ARG A 16 22.12 -6.09 -17.77
N LYS A 17 22.06 -5.82 -19.07
CA LYS A 17 22.21 -4.46 -19.63
C LYS A 17 21.20 -4.23 -20.77
N GLY A 18 20.83 -2.96 -20.96
CA GLY A 18 19.97 -2.56 -22.08
C GLY A 18 18.62 -3.30 -22.06
N ALA A 19 18.19 -3.81 -23.22
CA ALA A 19 16.89 -4.45 -23.40
C ALA A 19 16.66 -5.66 -22.49
N GLU A 20 17.71 -6.40 -22.13
CA GLU A 20 17.57 -7.56 -21.21
C GLU A 20 17.12 -7.17 -19.80
N LEU A 21 17.36 -5.94 -19.39
CA LEU A 21 16.91 -5.42 -18.11
C LEU A 21 15.38 -5.23 -18.09
N TYR A 22 14.80 -4.80 -19.20
CA TYR A 22 13.41 -4.37 -19.30
C TYR A 22 12.48 -5.39 -19.98
N ASN A 23 12.99 -6.34 -20.77
CA ASN A 23 12.19 -7.39 -21.43
C ASN A 23 11.77 -8.47 -20.44
N ARG A 24 11.14 -8.08 -19.32
CA ARG A 24 10.72 -8.98 -18.24
C ARG A 24 9.42 -8.47 -17.60
N VAL A 25 8.69 -9.39 -17.01
CA VAL A 25 7.55 -9.06 -16.15
C VAL A 25 7.97 -9.23 -14.70
N PHE A 26 7.78 -8.20 -13.91
CA PHE A 26 8.00 -8.24 -12.46
C PHE A 26 6.66 -8.37 -11.74
N VAL A 27 6.54 -9.38 -10.90
CA VAL A 27 5.41 -9.53 -9.99
C VAL A 27 5.90 -9.15 -8.60
N VAL A 28 5.31 -8.11 -8.05
CA VAL A 28 5.67 -7.59 -6.73
C VAL A 28 4.51 -7.74 -5.76
N SER A 29 4.82 -7.80 -4.48
CA SER A 29 3.84 -7.80 -3.40
C SER A 29 4.07 -6.60 -2.50
N ALA A 30 3.10 -6.28 -1.66
CA ALA A 30 3.24 -5.21 -0.67
C ALA A 30 4.45 -5.41 0.24
N TYR A 31 5.06 -4.33 0.70
CA TYR A 31 6.13 -4.39 1.68
C TYR A 31 5.63 -4.99 3.01
N SER A 32 6.57 -5.58 3.75
CA SER A 32 6.27 -6.29 5.01
C SER A 32 5.45 -5.44 5.97
N GLY A 33 4.34 -6.00 6.46
CA GLY A 33 3.45 -5.35 7.43
C GLY A 33 2.41 -4.40 6.82
N ILE A 34 2.57 -3.93 5.57
CA ILE A 34 1.61 -3.01 4.94
C ILE A 34 0.23 -3.67 4.80
N THR A 35 0.16 -4.91 4.33
CA THR A 35 -1.12 -5.63 4.19
C THR A 35 -1.83 -5.80 5.53
N ASN A 36 -1.10 -6.05 6.62
CA ASN A 36 -1.67 -6.16 7.95
C ASN A 36 -2.28 -4.83 8.42
N LEU A 37 -1.58 -3.72 8.19
CA LEU A 37 -2.09 -2.37 8.51
C LEU A 37 -3.31 -1.99 7.66
N LEU A 38 -3.35 -2.42 6.41
CA LEU A 38 -4.48 -2.16 5.52
C LEU A 38 -5.70 -3.02 5.84
N LEU A 39 -5.53 -4.29 6.18
CA LEU A 39 -6.62 -5.24 6.38
C LEU A 39 -6.83 -5.60 7.85
N GLU A 40 -6.05 -6.54 8.34
CA GLU A 40 -5.98 -6.99 9.74
C GLU A 40 -4.70 -7.80 9.95
N ASP A 41 -4.16 -7.80 11.14
CA ASP A 41 -3.02 -8.65 11.48
C ASP A 41 -3.46 -10.11 11.63
N LYS A 42 -2.90 -10.97 10.79
CA LYS A 42 -3.27 -12.39 10.73
C LYS A 42 -2.89 -13.18 11.99
N LYS A 43 -1.94 -12.69 12.79
CA LYS A 43 -1.46 -13.38 13.98
C LYS A 43 -2.20 -12.94 15.24
N THR A 44 -2.42 -11.62 15.36
CA THR A 44 -3.02 -11.02 16.56
C THR A 44 -4.52 -10.77 16.39
N GLY A 45 -5.05 -10.72 15.15
CA GLY A 45 -6.42 -10.32 14.85
C GLY A 45 -6.65 -8.82 15.03
N GLU A 46 -5.58 -8.03 15.19
CA GLU A 46 -5.67 -6.59 15.35
C GLU A 46 -6.21 -5.95 14.07
N PRO A 47 -7.26 -5.10 14.15
CA PRO A 47 -7.87 -4.54 12.95
C PRO A 47 -6.97 -3.50 12.29
N GLY A 48 -6.73 -3.65 10.99
CA GLY A 48 -6.24 -2.60 10.13
C GLY A 48 -7.38 -1.69 9.65
N VAL A 49 -7.14 -0.87 8.63
CA VAL A 49 -8.13 0.06 8.06
C VAL A 49 -9.43 -0.66 7.72
N TYR A 50 -9.35 -1.75 6.96
CA TYR A 50 -10.53 -2.55 6.60
C TYR A 50 -11.24 -3.13 7.82
N GLY A 51 -10.49 -3.68 8.77
CA GLY A 51 -11.05 -4.27 10.00
C GLY A 51 -11.86 -3.27 10.80
N HIS A 52 -11.41 -2.02 10.89
CA HIS A 52 -12.17 -0.93 11.52
C HIS A 52 -13.46 -0.63 10.75
N ILE A 53 -13.39 -0.47 9.42
CA ILE A 53 -14.56 -0.20 8.59
C ILE A 53 -15.58 -1.33 8.66
N ALA A 54 -15.15 -2.58 8.55
CA ALA A 54 -16.04 -3.74 8.61
C ALA A 54 -16.82 -3.83 9.93
N ARG A 55 -16.19 -3.43 11.04
CA ARG A 55 -16.77 -3.41 12.40
C ARG A 55 -17.48 -2.09 12.74
N ASP A 56 -17.67 -1.20 11.78
CA ASP A 56 -18.24 0.14 11.96
C ASP A 56 -17.53 0.98 13.04
N ASN A 57 -16.23 0.81 13.15
CA ASN A 57 -15.38 1.49 14.12
C ASN A 57 -14.83 2.78 13.50
N LYS A 58 -14.93 3.88 14.24
CA LYS A 58 -14.55 5.23 13.81
C LYS A 58 -13.02 5.45 13.77
N ASN A 59 -12.20 4.49 14.18
CA ASN A 59 -10.73 4.62 14.22
C ASN A 59 -10.03 4.32 12.89
N TRP A 60 -10.78 4.07 11.81
CA TRP A 60 -10.18 3.81 10.50
C TRP A 60 -9.32 4.99 9.97
N PRO A 61 -9.61 6.29 10.26
CA PRO A 61 -8.75 7.38 9.79
C PRO A 61 -7.35 7.35 10.40
N GLU A 62 -7.25 7.07 11.70
CA GLU A 62 -5.97 6.93 12.40
C GLU A 62 -5.22 5.68 11.90
N ALA A 63 -5.93 4.59 11.62
CA ALA A 63 -5.33 3.40 11.02
C ALA A 63 -4.78 3.70 9.62
N LEU A 64 -5.47 4.51 8.82
CA LEU A 64 -5.02 4.93 7.49
C LEU A 64 -3.77 5.83 7.56
N GLU A 65 -3.68 6.72 8.57
CA GLU A 65 -2.46 7.51 8.78
C GLU A 65 -1.26 6.63 9.15
N LYS A 66 -1.43 5.60 9.96
CA LYS A 66 -0.35 4.63 10.25
C LYS A 66 0.14 3.93 8.98
N VAL A 67 -0.77 3.63 8.03
CA VAL A 67 -0.39 3.10 6.72
C VAL A 67 0.46 4.11 5.97
N ARG A 68 0.02 5.39 5.91
CA ARG A 68 0.77 6.48 5.27
C ARG A 68 2.17 6.58 5.83
N GLU A 69 2.30 6.72 7.14
CA GLU A 69 3.59 6.84 7.83
C GLU A 69 4.50 5.67 7.49
N ARG A 70 3.98 4.44 7.52
CA ARG A 70 4.75 3.25 7.21
C ARG A 70 5.22 3.19 5.76
N MET A 71 4.39 3.62 4.80
CA MET A 71 4.76 3.70 3.39
C MET A 71 5.86 4.75 3.17
N LEU A 72 5.76 5.93 3.80
CA LEU A 72 6.79 6.98 3.74
C LEU A 72 8.11 6.53 4.39
N GLU A 73 8.07 5.74 5.46
CA GLU A 73 9.28 5.13 6.04
C GLU A 73 9.98 4.19 5.05
N TYR A 74 9.21 3.37 4.29
CA TYR A 74 9.79 2.54 3.24
C TYR A 74 10.46 3.37 2.16
N ASN A 75 9.81 4.44 1.68
CA ASN A 75 10.40 5.34 0.69
C ASN A 75 11.75 5.88 1.17
N ARG A 76 11.80 6.43 2.39
CA ARG A 76 13.06 6.94 2.97
C ARG A 76 14.14 5.86 3.07
N SER A 77 13.76 4.61 3.34
CA SER A 77 14.73 3.50 3.42
C SER A 77 15.36 3.13 2.09
N PHE A 78 14.82 3.62 0.97
CA PHE A 78 15.29 3.36 -0.39
C PHE A 78 16.03 4.55 -1.04
N GLU A 79 16.17 5.67 -0.34
CA GLU A 79 16.90 6.85 -0.83
C GLU A 79 18.31 6.50 -1.35
N GLY A 80 19.05 5.68 -0.60
CA GLY A 80 20.41 5.26 -0.94
C GLY A 80 20.54 4.26 -2.11
N ILE A 81 19.43 3.79 -2.68
CA ILE A 81 19.41 2.82 -3.78
C ILE A 81 18.74 3.33 -5.05
N GLY A 82 18.56 4.66 -5.15
CA GLY A 82 18.13 5.32 -6.38
C GLY A 82 16.67 5.75 -6.43
N LEU A 83 15.87 5.54 -5.37
CA LEU A 83 14.50 6.03 -5.33
C LEU A 83 14.47 7.55 -5.22
N ASN A 84 13.71 8.23 -6.09
CA ASN A 84 13.33 9.62 -5.87
C ASN A 84 12.27 9.68 -4.76
N VAL A 85 12.72 9.91 -3.52
CA VAL A 85 11.86 9.90 -2.34
C VAL A 85 10.76 10.95 -2.43
N ALA A 86 11.03 12.14 -3.00
CA ALA A 86 10.04 13.21 -3.10
C ALA A 86 8.86 12.80 -4.02
N ASP A 87 9.12 12.16 -5.13
CA ASP A 87 8.10 11.68 -6.06
C ASP A 87 7.35 10.48 -5.49
N ALA A 88 8.07 9.56 -4.83
CA ALA A 88 7.46 8.42 -4.16
C ALA A 88 6.55 8.84 -2.99
N ASP A 89 6.95 9.83 -2.21
CA ASP A 89 6.15 10.39 -1.12
C ASP A 89 4.90 11.11 -1.66
N ARG A 90 5.03 11.85 -2.77
CA ARG A 90 3.89 12.46 -3.44
C ARG A 90 2.88 11.39 -3.88
N PHE A 91 3.35 10.32 -4.54
CA PHE A 91 2.50 9.20 -4.94
C PHE A 91 1.74 8.61 -3.75
N VAL A 92 2.42 8.32 -2.64
CA VAL A 92 1.78 7.78 -1.43
C VAL A 92 0.72 8.74 -0.90
N ASN A 93 1.05 10.04 -0.77
CA ASN A 93 0.13 11.03 -0.22
C ASN A 93 -1.13 11.16 -1.07
N GLU A 94 -0.99 11.29 -2.39
CA GLU A 94 -2.14 11.38 -3.31
C GLU A 94 -3.03 10.14 -3.24
N ARG A 95 -2.45 8.94 -3.17
CA ARG A 95 -3.22 7.68 -3.08
C ARG A 95 -3.94 7.53 -1.75
N ILE A 96 -3.27 7.83 -0.65
CA ILE A 96 -3.88 7.77 0.69
C ILE A 96 -5.01 8.80 0.82
N ASP A 97 -4.85 10.01 0.28
CA ASP A 97 -5.90 11.03 0.31
C ASP A 97 -7.12 10.62 -0.53
N ALA A 98 -6.90 10.04 -1.72
CA ALA A 98 -7.98 9.50 -2.55
C ALA A 98 -8.73 8.35 -1.85
N VAL A 99 -7.98 7.44 -1.21
CA VAL A 99 -8.55 6.35 -0.38
C VAL A 99 -9.38 6.92 0.75
N ARG A 100 -8.86 7.93 1.46
CA ARG A 100 -9.58 8.58 2.58
C ARG A 100 -10.93 9.12 2.14
N GLU A 101 -10.98 9.84 1.02
CA GLU A 101 -12.24 10.37 0.49
C GLU A 101 -13.22 9.24 0.13
N CYS A 102 -12.75 8.19 -0.54
CA CYS A 102 -13.57 7.03 -0.85
C CYS A 102 -14.17 6.39 0.40
N LEU A 103 -13.35 6.17 1.44
CA LEU A 103 -13.78 5.57 2.71
C LEU A 103 -14.77 6.45 3.49
N LYS A 104 -14.63 7.78 3.44
CA LYS A 104 -15.61 8.72 4.00
C LYS A 104 -16.99 8.51 3.36
N TYR A 105 -17.07 8.39 2.04
CA TYR A 105 -18.34 8.15 1.35
C TYR A 105 -18.95 6.79 1.72
N ILE A 106 -18.15 5.72 1.77
CA ILE A 106 -18.63 4.39 2.15
C ILE A 106 -19.17 4.39 3.58
N THR A 107 -18.45 4.98 4.52
CA THR A 107 -18.88 5.06 5.93
C THR A 107 -20.10 5.95 6.11
N PHE A 108 -20.20 7.06 5.34
CA PHE A 108 -21.38 7.90 5.32
C PHE A 108 -22.62 7.13 4.82
N LEU A 109 -22.53 6.42 3.69
CA LEU A 109 -23.65 5.64 3.16
C LEU A 109 -24.13 4.57 4.14
N ARG A 110 -23.20 3.93 4.87
CA ARG A 110 -23.56 2.97 5.92
C ARG A 110 -24.30 3.65 7.07
N SER A 111 -23.80 4.77 7.56
CA SER A 111 -24.44 5.51 8.68
C SER A 111 -25.80 6.09 8.30
N ALA A 112 -26.01 6.42 7.02
CA ALA A 112 -27.29 6.90 6.50
C ALA A 112 -28.35 5.78 6.32
N GLY A 113 -28.05 4.54 6.71
CA GLY A 113 -28.98 3.42 6.63
C GLY A 113 -29.20 2.88 5.21
N HIS A 114 -28.22 3.12 4.29
CA HIS A 114 -28.31 2.57 2.95
C HIS A 114 -28.14 1.04 3.02
N SER A 115 -29.23 0.30 2.77
CA SER A 115 -29.31 -1.15 2.99
C SER A 115 -28.27 -1.97 2.20
N ARG A 116 -27.77 -1.42 1.10
CA ARG A 116 -26.73 -2.06 0.25
C ARG A 116 -25.31 -1.62 0.56
N ALA A 117 -25.10 -0.75 1.55
CA ALA A 117 -23.76 -0.27 1.87
C ALA A 117 -22.79 -1.39 2.27
N SER A 118 -23.31 -2.50 2.84
CA SER A 118 -22.51 -3.69 3.18
C SER A 118 -22.00 -4.44 1.94
N GLU A 119 -22.64 -4.30 0.78
CA GLU A 119 -22.22 -4.92 -0.47
C GLU A 119 -20.90 -4.34 -0.98
N TYR A 120 -20.52 -3.14 -0.54
CA TYR A 120 -19.24 -2.51 -0.89
C TYR A 120 -18.03 -3.03 -0.08
N LEU A 121 -18.26 -3.76 1.01
CA LEU A 121 -17.19 -4.23 1.88
C LEU A 121 -16.17 -5.15 1.17
N PRO A 122 -16.57 -6.16 0.38
CA PRO A 122 -15.61 -6.99 -0.34
C PRO A 122 -14.73 -6.17 -1.30
N SER A 123 -15.34 -5.29 -2.10
CA SER A 123 -14.60 -4.42 -3.02
C SER A 123 -13.69 -3.43 -2.29
N THR A 124 -14.12 -2.93 -1.13
CA THR A 124 -13.29 -2.08 -0.26
C THR A 124 -12.06 -2.83 0.23
N ARG A 125 -12.21 -4.10 0.59
CA ARG A 125 -11.09 -4.94 1.04
C ARG A 125 -10.06 -5.13 -0.07
N GLU A 126 -10.52 -5.45 -1.28
CA GLU A 126 -9.64 -5.63 -2.45
C GLU A 126 -8.93 -4.33 -2.85
N PHE A 127 -9.66 -3.23 -2.83
CA PHE A 127 -9.12 -1.91 -3.11
C PHE A 127 -8.01 -1.51 -2.12
N LEU A 128 -8.23 -1.75 -0.82
CA LEU A 128 -7.22 -1.48 0.19
C LEU A 128 -6.00 -2.42 0.04
N ALA A 129 -6.22 -3.71 -0.23
CA ALA A 129 -5.11 -4.64 -0.47
C ALA A 129 -4.24 -4.17 -1.64
N ALA A 130 -4.85 -3.80 -2.76
CA ALA A 130 -4.14 -3.35 -3.96
C ALA A 130 -3.28 -2.09 -3.74
N LEU A 131 -3.60 -1.25 -2.75
CA LEU A 131 -2.81 -0.06 -2.43
C LEU A 131 -1.38 -0.41 -2.01
N GLY A 132 -1.20 -1.49 -1.25
CA GLY A 132 0.12 -1.96 -0.82
C GLY A 132 0.99 -2.43 -1.98
N GLU A 133 0.39 -3.18 -2.92
CA GLU A 133 1.07 -3.64 -4.13
C GLU A 133 1.38 -2.48 -5.08
N ALA A 134 0.46 -1.52 -5.24
CA ALA A 134 0.69 -0.33 -6.06
C ALA A 134 1.88 0.49 -5.56
N HIS A 135 2.04 0.65 -4.24
CA HIS A 135 3.19 1.34 -3.65
C HIS A 135 4.52 0.63 -3.97
N SER A 136 4.59 -0.68 -3.77
CA SER A 136 5.81 -1.42 -4.07
C SER A 136 6.12 -1.42 -5.58
N ALA A 137 5.11 -1.56 -6.43
CA ALA A 137 5.27 -1.51 -7.88
C ALA A 137 5.80 -0.15 -8.35
N TYR A 138 5.26 0.95 -7.82
CA TYR A 138 5.73 2.30 -8.11
C TYR A 138 7.22 2.45 -7.79
N ASN A 139 7.61 2.10 -6.56
CA ASN A 139 9.01 2.21 -6.14
C ASN A 139 9.95 1.33 -6.99
N TYR A 140 9.50 0.15 -7.41
CA TYR A 140 10.26 -0.71 -8.31
C TYR A 140 10.52 -0.06 -9.65
N VAL A 141 9.52 0.57 -10.25
CA VAL A 141 9.64 1.26 -11.55
C VAL A 141 10.58 2.46 -11.45
N GLU A 142 10.50 3.22 -10.37
CA GLU A 142 11.34 4.40 -10.15
C GLU A 142 12.83 4.05 -9.92
N ILE A 143 13.12 2.89 -9.35
CA ILE A 143 14.50 2.45 -9.08
C ILE A 143 15.15 1.80 -10.30
N LEU A 144 14.40 1.17 -11.20
CA LEU A 144 14.90 0.49 -12.41
C LEU A 144 15.24 1.44 -13.54
#